data_c51e24e65b745f538875039d4ad36d5c
#
_entry.id   c51e24e65b745f538875039d4ad36d5c
#
_cell.length_a   1.000
_cell.length_b   1.000
_cell.length_c   1.000
_cell.angle_alpha   90.00
_cell.angle_beta   90.00
_cell.angle_gamma   90.00
#
_symmetry.space_group_name_H-M   'P 1'
#
loop_
_entity.id
_entity.type
_entity.pdbx_description
1 polymer ?
#
loop_
_entity_poly.entity_id
_entity_poly.type
_entity_poly.pdbx_seq_one_letter_code
_entity_poly.pdbx_strand_id
1 'polypeptide(L)'
;MAGERDVDVFESIKRLFGRGAKPARPLPPAERPTGEVPLVTAVVANERREKPRTNARNRTRMLVIDDSATIVALLSRMLRQNDYEVLEAADAETGLELAKSQAPELIFLDIVLPGMDGFAALRQLRRDPYTRDIPVIMISGNEQATEQFYVHRIGADDFMKKPFSRAEVFARIERLLDAQRVPRRLPATPASEPDDEPASA
;
A
#
# COMPACT_ATOMS: atom_id res chain seq x y z
N MET A 1 -55.07 25.26 -9.90
CA MET A 1 -55.48 23.95 -9.41
C MET A 1 -54.33 23.02 -9.65
N ALA A 2 -53.54 22.91 -8.82
CA ALA A 2 -52.93 22.21 -7.72
C ALA A 2 -53.18 20.71 -7.79
N GLY A 3 -52.18 19.93 -7.65
CA GLY A 3 -52.23 18.50 -7.49
C GLY A 3 -50.87 17.99 -7.05
N GLU A 4 -50.58 18.19 -5.76
CA GLU A 4 -49.58 17.48 -5.01
C GLU A 4 -49.71 15.97 -5.20
N ARG A 5 -48.60 15.29 -5.47
CA ARG A 5 -48.41 13.87 -5.15
C ARG A 5 -47.05 13.69 -4.49
N ASP A 6 -47.06 13.98 -3.22
CA ASP A 6 -46.10 13.39 -2.30
C ASP A 6 -46.35 11.89 -2.24
N VAL A 7 -45.52 11.10 -2.87
CA VAL A 7 -45.55 9.66 -2.74
C VAL A 7 -44.72 9.33 -1.50
N ASP A 8 -45.43 8.94 -0.46
CA ASP A 8 -44.90 8.58 0.85
C ASP A 8 -43.95 7.37 0.74
N VAL A 9 -42.68 7.67 0.57
CA VAL A 9 -41.57 6.68 0.52
C VAL A 9 -41.44 5.91 1.84
N PHE A 10 -41.95 6.51 2.94
CA PHE A 10 -41.90 5.92 4.28
C PHE A 10 -42.85 4.73 4.47
N GLU A 11 -44.00 4.73 3.82
CA GLU A 11 -44.95 3.60 3.91
C GLU A 11 -44.52 2.41 3.09
N SER A 12 -43.72 2.60 2.04
CA SER A 12 -43.15 1.50 1.25
C SER A 12 -42.08 0.74 2.01
N ILE A 13 -41.34 1.38 2.89
CA ILE A 13 -40.25 0.76 3.70
C ILE A 13 -40.85 -0.09 4.84
N LYS A 14 -41.98 0.34 5.46
CA LYS A 14 -42.64 -0.43 6.52
C LYS A 14 -43.23 -1.76 6.06
N ARG A 15 -43.60 -1.89 4.79
CA ARG A 15 -44.12 -3.17 4.24
C ARG A 15 -43.06 -4.23 4.02
N LEU A 16 -41.78 -3.86 3.90
CA LEU A 16 -40.67 -4.83 3.71
C LEU A 16 -40.21 -5.47 5.01
N PHE A 17 -40.45 -4.87 6.18
CA PHE A 17 -39.96 -5.38 7.47
C PHE A 17 -41.03 -5.91 8.42
N GLY A 18 -42.30 -6.00 7.96
CA GLY A 18 -43.43 -6.42 8.77
C GLY A 18 -43.85 -7.87 8.62
N ARG A 19 -42.96 -8.85 8.83
CA ARG A 19 -43.38 -10.23 9.13
C ARG A 19 -42.87 -10.60 10.51
N GLY A 20 -43.89 -10.73 11.43
CA GLY A 20 -43.73 -11.01 12.82
C GLY A 20 -42.86 -12.25 13.10
N ALA A 21 -41.82 -12.07 13.86
CA ALA A 21 -41.09 -13.15 14.48
C ALA A 21 -41.97 -13.74 15.60
N LYS A 22 -42.23 -15.04 15.54
CA LYS A 22 -42.80 -15.80 16.66
C LYS A 22 -41.87 -15.67 17.89
N PRO A 23 -42.39 -15.57 19.10
CA PRO A 23 -41.56 -15.56 20.28
C PRO A 23 -40.76 -16.87 20.41
N ALA A 24 -39.47 -16.77 20.52
CA ALA A 24 -38.59 -17.89 20.76
C ALA A 24 -38.86 -18.52 22.13
N ARG A 25 -38.97 -19.84 22.15
CA ARG A 25 -39.09 -20.67 23.34
C ARG A 25 -37.87 -20.43 24.24
N PRO A 26 -38.02 -20.22 25.55
CA PRO A 26 -36.89 -20.06 26.45
C PRO A 26 -35.99 -21.30 26.46
N LEU A 27 -34.71 -21.09 26.24
CA LEU A 27 -33.69 -22.12 26.36
C LEU A 27 -33.52 -22.54 27.83
N PRO A 28 -33.26 -23.81 28.10
CA PRO A 28 -32.95 -24.27 29.45
C PRO A 28 -31.64 -23.63 29.94
N PRO A 29 -31.48 -23.46 31.27
CA PRO A 29 -30.27 -22.87 31.81
C PRO A 29 -29.05 -23.72 31.44
N ALA A 30 -28.06 -23.06 30.85
CA ALA A 30 -26.79 -23.69 30.51
C ALA A 30 -26.08 -24.14 31.79
N GLU A 31 -25.88 -25.44 31.93
CA GLU A 31 -24.97 -25.99 32.93
C GLU A 31 -23.56 -25.45 32.67
N ARG A 32 -22.94 -24.85 33.68
CA ARG A 32 -21.56 -24.39 33.59
C ARG A 32 -20.67 -25.62 33.53
N PRO A 33 -19.85 -25.80 32.51
CA PRO A 33 -18.87 -26.87 32.56
C PRO A 33 -17.80 -26.49 33.59
N THR A 34 -17.75 -27.26 34.70
CA THR A 34 -16.62 -27.32 35.59
C THR A 34 -15.54 -28.18 34.90
N GLY A 35 -14.82 -27.56 34.00
CA GLY A 35 -13.65 -28.13 33.37
C GLY A 35 -12.65 -27.02 33.16
N GLU A 36 -11.45 -27.20 33.66
CA GLU A 36 -10.32 -26.33 33.37
C GLU A 36 -10.21 -26.17 31.86
N VAL A 37 -10.52 -24.98 31.35
CA VAL A 37 -10.19 -24.58 29.97
C VAL A 37 -8.68 -24.50 29.95
N PRO A 38 -7.98 -25.36 29.19
CA PRO A 38 -6.58 -25.12 28.97
C PRO A 38 -6.49 -23.74 28.28
N LEU A 39 -5.70 -22.84 28.85
CA LEU A 39 -5.29 -21.61 28.27
C LEU A 39 -4.68 -21.98 26.91
N VAL A 40 -5.51 -21.98 25.85
CA VAL A 40 -5.02 -21.96 24.49
C VAL A 40 -4.40 -20.59 24.37
N THR A 41 -3.14 -20.50 24.78
CA THR A 41 -2.26 -19.43 24.38
C THR A 41 -2.39 -19.40 22.86
N ALA A 42 -3.10 -18.40 22.33
CA ALA A 42 -3.06 -18.12 20.92
C ALA A 42 -1.58 -17.89 20.60
N VAL A 43 -0.95 -18.95 20.16
CA VAL A 43 0.35 -18.88 19.53
C VAL A 43 0.06 -18.05 18.27
N VAL A 44 0.23 -16.74 18.43
CA VAL A 44 0.47 -15.86 17.29
C VAL A 44 1.59 -16.57 16.57
N ALA A 45 1.26 -17.18 15.43
CA ALA A 45 2.24 -17.78 14.55
C ALA A 45 3.20 -16.65 14.17
N ASN A 46 4.22 -16.49 14.99
CA ASN A 46 5.38 -15.70 14.69
C ASN A 46 6.00 -16.47 13.53
N GLU A 47 5.69 -16.02 12.29
CA GLU A 47 6.38 -16.52 11.11
C GLU A 47 7.87 -16.42 11.43
N ARG A 48 8.46 -17.54 11.78
CA ARG A 48 9.89 -17.70 11.97
C ARG A 48 10.52 -17.51 10.60
N ARG A 49 10.79 -16.27 10.26
CA ARG A 49 11.75 -16.00 9.20
C ARG A 49 13.06 -16.61 9.64
N GLU A 50 13.60 -17.50 8.86
CA GLU A 50 14.88 -18.17 9.14
C GLU A 50 16.05 -17.17 9.22
N LYS A 51 15.85 -15.95 8.74
CA LYS A 51 16.82 -14.85 8.82
C LYS A 51 16.21 -13.61 9.46
N PRO A 52 16.95 -12.94 10.38
CA PRO A 52 16.52 -11.66 10.91
C PRO A 52 16.40 -10.63 9.76
N ARG A 53 15.36 -9.76 9.84
CA ARG A 53 15.16 -8.71 8.85
C ARG A 53 16.32 -7.71 8.91
N THR A 54 16.84 -7.33 7.75
CA THR A 54 17.81 -6.24 7.63
C THR A 54 17.05 -4.93 7.43
N ASN A 55 17.22 -3.98 8.34
CA ASN A 55 16.67 -2.64 8.22
C ASN A 55 17.68 -1.69 7.57
N ALA A 56 17.19 -0.65 6.92
CA ALA A 56 18.04 0.47 6.50
C ALA A 56 18.74 1.09 7.72
N ARG A 57 19.78 1.88 7.47
CA ARG A 57 20.48 2.60 8.54
C ARG A 57 19.53 3.59 9.23
N ASN A 58 19.78 3.88 10.50
CA ASN A 58 18.99 4.85 11.26
C ASN A 58 19.04 6.22 10.57
N ARG A 59 17.94 6.98 10.68
CA ARG A 59 17.78 8.31 10.08
C ARG A 59 17.80 8.32 8.54
N THR A 60 17.68 7.15 7.89
CA THR A 60 17.41 7.11 6.44
C THR A 60 16.18 7.95 6.15
N ARG A 61 16.33 8.92 5.25
CA ARG A 61 15.25 9.83 4.88
C ARG A 61 14.38 9.20 3.80
N MET A 62 13.09 9.08 4.06
CA MET A 62 12.11 8.49 3.16
C MET A 62 11.02 9.51 2.84
N LEU A 63 10.60 9.59 1.59
CA LEU A 63 9.50 10.45 1.13
C LEU A 63 8.29 9.58 0.83
N VAL A 64 7.13 9.97 1.35
CA VAL A 64 5.82 9.34 1.08
C VAL A 64 4.97 10.32 0.30
N ILE A 65 4.52 9.93 -0.89
CA ILE A 65 3.67 10.73 -1.79
C ILE A 65 2.38 9.96 -2.01
N ASP A 66 1.28 10.39 -1.40
CA ASP A 66 -0.04 9.74 -1.46
C ASP A 66 -1.11 10.76 -1.05
N ASP A 67 -2.21 10.89 -1.79
CA ASP A 67 -3.29 11.84 -1.49
C ASP A 67 -4.17 11.42 -0.32
N SER A 68 -4.10 10.14 0.06
CA SER A 68 -4.81 9.61 1.21
C SER A 68 -4.07 9.90 2.51
N ALA A 69 -4.54 10.87 3.28
CA ALA A 69 -3.99 11.19 4.60
C ALA A 69 -3.91 9.96 5.53
N THR A 70 -4.81 8.99 5.37
CA THR A 70 -4.80 7.74 6.14
C THR A 70 -3.61 6.87 5.77
N ILE A 71 -3.31 6.73 4.49
CA ILE A 71 -2.15 5.95 3.99
C ILE A 71 -0.85 6.63 4.39
N VAL A 72 -0.75 7.95 4.19
CA VAL A 72 0.41 8.75 4.62
C VAL A 72 0.67 8.56 6.11
N ALA A 73 -0.35 8.74 6.96
CA ALA A 73 -0.21 8.59 8.42
C ALA A 73 0.19 7.16 8.83
N LEU A 74 -0.41 6.14 8.19
CA LEU A 74 -0.11 4.74 8.47
C LEU A 74 1.35 4.40 8.11
N LEU A 75 1.77 4.73 6.89
CA LEU A 75 3.10 4.42 6.39
C LEU A 75 4.16 5.21 7.17
N SER A 76 3.96 6.51 7.36
CA SER A 76 4.85 7.36 8.15
C SER A 76 5.04 6.88 9.58
N ARG A 77 3.95 6.44 10.23
CA ARG A 77 4.03 5.84 11.57
C ARG A 77 4.89 4.58 11.59
N MET A 78 4.71 3.68 10.60
CA MET A 78 5.51 2.46 10.49
C MET A 78 7.00 2.78 10.30
N LEU A 79 7.31 3.76 9.47
CA LEU A 79 8.68 4.17 9.16
C LEU A 79 9.35 4.85 10.36
N ARG A 80 8.68 5.83 10.99
CA ARG A 80 9.20 6.53 12.18
C ARG A 80 9.45 5.60 13.38
N GLN A 81 8.67 4.53 13.53
CA GLN A 81 8.90 3.50 14.54
C GLN A 81 10.20 2.68 14.33
N ASN A 82 10.87 2.85 13.20
CA ASN A 82 12.18 2.26 12.90
C ASN A 82 13.27 3.33 12.72
N ASP A 83 13.11 4.46 13.38
CA ASP A 83 14.06 5.57 13.39
C ASP A 83 14.37 6.17 12.00
N TYR A 84 13.42 6.13 11.06
CA TYR A 84 13.53 6.79 9.76
C TYR A 84 12.99 8.22 9.81
N GLU A 85 13.63 9.13 9.08
CA GLU A 85 13.12 10.46 8.84
C GLU A 85 12.09 10.38 7.70
N VAL A 86 10.89 10.95 7.90
CA VAL A 86 9.81 10.84 6.93
C VAL A 86 9.35 12.22 6.48
N LEU A 87 9.46 12.44 5.18
CA LEU A 87 8.85 13.55 4.44
C LEU A 87 7.51 13.08 3.87
N GLU A 88 6.54 13.98 3.80
CA GLU A 88 5.18 13.67 3.37
C GLU A 88 4.73 14.68 2.31
N ALA A 89 4.07 14.19 1.26
CA ALA A 89 3.43 14.99 0.23
C ALA A 89 2.07 14.40 -0.12
N ALA A 90 1.07 15.25 -0.34
CA ALA A 90 -0.28 14.84 -0.72
C ALA A 90 -0.53 14.87 -2.24
N ASP A 91 0.44 15.34 -3.02
CA ASP A 91 0.39 15.45 -4.47
C ASP A 91 1.78 15.26 -5.08
N ALA A 92 1.80 15.02 -6.39
CA ALA A 92 3.02 14.73 -7.12
C ALA A 92 3.96 15.94 -7.19
N GLU A 93 3.41 17.15 -7.35
CA GLU A 93 4.17 18.39 -7.51
C GLU A 93 4.97 18.71 -6.25
N THR A 94 4.31 18.71 -5.09
CA THR A 94 4.95 18.85 -3.77
C THR A 94 5.99 17.74 -3.53
N GLY A 95 5.66 16.50 -3.92
CA GLY A 95 6.57 15.36 -3.82
C GLY A 95 7.85 15.54 -4.62
N LEU A 96 7.75 16.03 -5.86
CA LEU A 96 8.90 16.31 -6.73
C LEU A 96 9.80 17.43 -6.15
N GLU A 97 9.20 18.48 -5.61
CA GLU A 97 9.94 19.56 -4.94
C GLU A 97 10.70 19.05 -3.72
N LEU A 98 10.05 18.26 -2.87
CA LEU A 98 10.69 17.64 -1.71
C LEU A 98 11.80 16.66 -2.11
N ALA A 99 11.60 15.88 -3.17
CA ALA A 99 12.62 14.96 -3.68
C ALA A 99 13.91 15.71 -4.10
N LYS A 100 13.77 16.88 -4.74
CA LYS A 100 14.91 17.72 -5.15
C LYS A 100 15.56 18.43 -3.98
N SER A 101 14.77 19.08 -3.12
CA SER A 101 15.28 19.95 -2.07
C SER A 101 15.81 19.20 -0.86
N GLN A 102 15.22 18.03 -0.53
CA GLN A 102 15.53 17.27 0.67
C GLN A 102 16.33 15.99 0.40
N ALA A 103 16.53 15.61 -0.86
CA ALA A 103 17.28 14.44 -1.30
C ALA A 103 16.97 13.16 -0.47
N PRO A 104 15.72 12.64 -0.49
CA PRO A 104 15.39 11.41 0.21
C PRO A 104 16.16 10.23 -0.38
N GLU A 105 16.38 9.21 0.44
CA GLU A 105 17.10 7.98 0.05
C GLU A 105 16.15 6.91 -0.50
N LEU A 106 14.83 7.08 -0.31
CA LEU A 106 13.78 6.19 -0.84
C LEU A 106 12.47 6.99 -0.98
N ILE A 107 11.74 6.73 -2.06
CA ILE A 107 10.43 7.32 -2.30
C ILE A 107 9.36 6.22 -2.36
N PHE A 108 8.28 6.38 -1.61
CA PHE A 108 7.02 5.68 -1.78
C PHE A 108 6.09 6.58 -2.57
N LEU A 109 5.58 6.12 -3.71
CA LEU A 109 4.82 6.93 -4.66
C LEU A 109 3.51 6.24 -5.04
N ASP A 110 2.38 6.86 -4.71
CA ASP A 110 1.09 6.38 -5.19
C ASP A 110 0.96 6.55 -6.70
N ILE A 111 0.30 5.60 -7.35
CA ILE A 111 0.01 5.65 -8.79
C ILE A 111 -1.12 6.63 -9.05
N VAL A 112 -2.15 6.64 -8.21
CA VAL A 112 -3.34 7.47 -8.39
C VAL A 112 -3.25 8.71 -7.53
N LEU A 113 -2.82 9.81 -8.13
CA LEU A 113 -2.72 11.12 -7.47
C LEU A 113 -3.58 12.15 -8.21
N PRO A 114 -4.06 13.19 -7.52
CA PRO A 114 -4.75 14.31 -8.17
C PRO A 114 -3.78 15.13 -9.03
N GLY A 115 -4.26 15.62 -10.17
CA GLY A 115 -3.46 16.41 -11.10
C GLY A 115 -2.47 15.56 -11.89
N MET A 116 -1.22 15.50 -11.44
CA MET A 116 -0.19 14.66 -12.05
C MET A 116 -0.24 13.25 -11.46
N ASP A 117 -0.45 12.21 -12.28
CA ASP A 117 -0.40 10.83 -11.84
C ASP A 117 1.01 10.38 -11.43
N GLY A 118 1.09 9.30 -10.64
CA GLY A 118 2.37 8.77 -10.14
C GLY A 118 3.31 8.30 -11.25
N PHE A 119 2.80 7.87 -12.41
CA PHE A 119 3.65 7.49 -13.55
C PHE A 119 4.31 8.71 -14.19
N ALA A 120 3.58 9.82 -14.29
CA ALA A 120 4.14 11.08 -14.78
C ALA A 120 5.19 11.62 -13.80
N ALA A 121 4.91 11.57 -12.49
CA ALA A 121 5.86 11.94 -11.45
C ALA A 121 7.13 11.09 -11.51
N LEU A 122 7.02 9.76 -11.63
CA LEU A 122 8.16 8.86 -11.78
C LEU A 122 9.01 9.21 -13.01
N ARG A 123 8.37 9.48 -14.16
CA ARG A 123 9.12 9.91 -15.37
C ARG A 123 9.90 11.21 -15.13
N GLN A 124 9.35 12.16 -14.37
CA GLN A 124 10.07 13.38 -14.02
C GLN A 124 11.24 13.09 -13.07
N LEU A 125 11.05 12.27 -12.02
CA LEU A 125 12.13 11.84 -11.15
C LEU A 125 13.28 11.21 -11.92
N ARG A 126 12.99 10.39 -12.94
CA ARG A 126 14.03 9.69 -13.73
C ARG A 126 14.76 10.59 -14.72
N ARG A 127 14.16 11.69 -15.15
CA ARG A 127 14.77 12.68 -16.05
C ARG A 127 15.66 13.68 -15.31
N ASP A 128 15.39 13.92 -14.04
CA ASP A 128 16.11 14.91 -13.26
C ASP A 128 17.41 14.30 -12.69
N PRO A 129 18.60 14.89 -12.93
CA PRO A 129 19.88 14.37 -12.49
C PRO A 129 20.01 14.28 -10.97
N TYR A 130 19.26 15.08 -10.19
CA TYR A 130 19.29 15.05 -8.73
C TYR A 130 18.43 13.96 -8.12
N THR A 131 17.43 13.47 -8.83
CA THR A 131 16.46 12.49 -8.29
C THR A 131 16.45 11.15 -9.03
N ARG A 132 17.07 11.05 -10.21
CA ARG A 132 17.01 9.84 -11.06
C ARG A 132 17.54 8.58 -10.42
N ASP A 133 18.47 8.72 -9.47
CA ASP A 133 19.12 7.59 -8.79
C ASP A 133 18.46 7.23 -7.45
N ILE A 134 17.41 7.97 -7.04
CA ILE A 134 16.63 7.65 -5.83
C ILE A 134 15.74 6.45 -6.14
N PRO A 135 15.81 5.36 -5.36
CA PRO A 135 14.91 4.23 -5.53
C PRO A 135 13.46 4.62 -5.24
N VAL A 136 12.52 4.09 -6.04
CA VAL A 136 11.09 4.37 -5.95
C VAL A 136 10.31 3.07 -5.84
N ILE A 137 9.51 2.95 -4.77
CA ILE A 137 8.51 1.90 -4.61
C ILE A 137 7.15 2.51 -4.99
N MET A 138 6.56 2.03 -6.08
CA MET A 138 5.20 2.43 -6.47
C MET A 138 4.17 1.76 -5.57
N ILE A 139 3.09 2.47 -5.24
CA ILE A 139 1.98 1.93 -4.45
C ILE A 139 0.70 2.03 -5.28
N SER A 140 -0.15 0.99 -5.29
CA SER A 140 -1.43 1.01 -6.01
C SER A 140 -2.55 0.37 -5.21
N GLY A 141 -3.73 0.95 -5.31
CA GLY A 141 -4.99 0.36 -4.85
C GLY A 141 -5.71 -0.49 -5.90
N ASN A 142 -5.27 -0.44 -7.16
CA ASN A 142 -5.95 -1.14 -8.25
C ASN A 142 -5.52 -2.60 -8.37
N GLU A 143 -6.47 -3.49 -8.71
CA GLU A 143 -6.26 -4.94 -8.76
C GLU A 143 -5.65 -5.46 -10.06
N GLN A 144 -5.52 -4.62 -11.07
CA GLN A 144 -5.09 -5.08 -12.38
C GLN A 144 -3.60 -5.42 -12.40
N ALA A 145 -3.29 -6.71 -12.57
CA ALA A 145 -1.93 -7.26 -12.64
C ALA A 145 -1.04 -6.61 -13.73
N THR A 146 -1.65 -5.90 -14.67
CA THR A 146 -0.98 -5.16 -15.75
C THR A 146 -0.06 -4.05 -15.22
N GLU A 147 -0.35 -3.48 -14.05
CA GLU A 147 0.44 -2.41 -13.46
C GLU A 147 1.86 -2.85 -13.08
N GLN A 148 2.02 -4.08 -12.56
CA GLN A 148 3.34 -4.61 -12.18
C GLN A 148 4.30 -4.72 -13.38
N PHE A 149 3.79 -5.06 -14.56
CA PHE A 149 4.59 -5.15 -15.78
C PHE A 149 5.05 -3.77 -16.28
N TYR A 150 4.19 -2.75 -16.12
CA TYR A 150 4.53 -1.38 -16.53
C TYR A 150 5.52 -0.71 -15.57
N VAL A 151 5.43 -0.99 -14.28
CA VAL A 151 6.25 -0.37 -13.23
C VAL A 151 7.74 -0.54 -13.50
N HIS A 152 8.19 -1.75 -13.84
CA HIS A 152 9.61 -1.99 -14.16
C HIS A 152 10.05 -1.35 -15.49
N ARG A 153 9.18 -1.31 -16.49
CA ARG A 153 9.49 -0.70 -17.79
C ARG A 153 9.65 0.82 -17.74
N ILE A 154 8.99 1.48 -16.79
CA ILE A 154 9.05 2.95 -16.61
C ILE A 154 10.09 3.41 -15.59
N GLY A 155 10.82 2.46 -14.99
CA GLY A 155 11.95 2.74 -14.12
C GLY A 155 11.63 2.83 -12.63
N ALA A 156 10.53 2.22 -12.16
CA ALA A 156 10.33 1.94 -10.75
C ALA A 156 11.22 0.78 -10.30
N ASP A 157 11.60 0.78 -9.03
CA ASP A 157 12.51 -0.23 -8.48
C ASP A 157 11.75 -1.35 -7.77
N ASP A 158 10.55 -1.07 -7.24
CA ASP A 158 9.64 -2.08 -6.69
C ASP A 158 8.18 -1.58 -6.72
N PHE A 159 7.28 -2.48 -6.36
CA PHE A 159 5.84 -2.23 -6.34
C PHE A 159 5.20 -2.82 -5.08
N MET A 160 4.20 -2.12 -4.53
CA MET A 160 3.42 -2.57 -3.37
C MET A 160 1.94 -2.29 -3.58
N LYS A 161 1.08 -3.27 -3.25
CA LYS A 161 -0.38 -3.16 -3.38
C LYS A 161 -1.01 -2.68 -2.07
N LYS A 162 -2.02 -1.80 -2.15
CA LYS A 162 -2.93 -1.48 -1.04
C LYS A 162 -4.04 -2.55 -0.95
N PRO A 163 -4.40 -3.03 0.26
CA PRO A 163 -3.80 -2.75 1.54
C PRO A 163 -2.48 -3.51 1.76
N PHE A 164 -1.52 -2.89 2.42
CA PHE A 164 -0.23 -3.48 2.72
C PHE A 164 0.00 -3.68 4.21
N SER A 165 0.77 -4.69 4.55
CA SER A 165 1.19 -4.96 5.92
C SER A 165 2.52 -4.30 6.27
N ARG A 166 2.79 -4.10 7.59
CA ARG A 166 4.11 -3.68 8.05
C ARG A 166 5.21 -4.62 7.54
N ALA A 167 4.96 -5.94 7.53
CA ALA A 167 5.91 -6.93 7.06
C ALA A 167 6.27 -6.71 5.59
N GLU A 168 5.29 -6.40 4.76
CA GLU A 168 5.50 -6.13 3.34
C GLU A 168 6.30 -4.86 3.10
N VAL A 169 5.95 -3.74 3.75
CA VAL A 169 6.69 -2.47 3.63
C VAL A 169 8.19 -2.70 3.87
N PHE A 170 8.55 -3.36 4.99
CA PHE A 170 9.95 -3.57 5.33
C PHE A 170 10.63 -4.63 4.46
N ALA A 171 9.89 -5.61 3.92
CA ALA A 171 10.44 -6.55 2.95
C ALA A 171 10.81 -5.86 1.62
N ARG A 172 10.01 -4.86 1.18
CA ARG A 172 10.31 -4.07 -0.02
C ARG A 172 11.53 -3.17 0.20
N ILE A 173 11.62 -2.50 1.36
CA ILE A 173 12.79 -1.70 1.72
C ILE A 173 14.06 -2.58 1.72
N GLU A 174 14.02 -3.75 2.40
CA GLU A 174 15.15 -4.66 2.51
C GLU A 174 15.72 -5.10 1.15
N ARG A 175 14.86 -5.31 0.15
CA ARG A 175 15.27 -5.69 -1.21
C ARG A 175 16.08 -4.63 -1.93
N LEU A 176 15.94 -3.38 -1.54
CA LEU A 176 16.61 -2.23 -2.15
C LEU A 176 17.89 -1.84 -1.40
N LEU A 177 18.24 -2.52 -0.32
CA LEU A 177 19.41 -2.18 0.49
C LEU A 177 20.70 -2.72 -0.12
N ASP A 178 21.71 -1.84 -0.20
CA ASP A 178 23.09 -2.26 -0.46
C ASP A 178 23.76 -2.85 0.80
N ALA A 179 25.03 -3.26 0.67
CA ALA A 179 25.83 -3.81 1.77
C ALA A 179 26.01 -2.83 2.95
N GLN A 180 25.87 -1.52 2.73
CA GLN A 180 25.94 -0.46 3.72
C GLN A 180 24.55 -0.14 4.33
N ARG A 181 23.53 -0.91 3.96
CA ARG A 181 22.13 -0.72 4.35
C ARG A 181 21.54 0.63 3.88
N VAL A 182 21.99 1.12 2.74
CA VAL A 182 21.45 2.30 2.07
C VAL A 182 20.55 1.85 0.94
N PRO A 183 19.33 2.42 0.80
CA PRO A 183 18.47 2.11 -0.34
C PRO A 183 19.17 2.51 -1.67
N ARG A 184 19.12 1.61 -2.66
CA ARG A 184 19.69 1.83 -3.99
C ARG A 184 18.74 1.35 -5.06
N ARG A 185 18.84 1.97 -6.20
CA ARG A 185 18.14 1.47 -7.39
C ARG A 185 18.69 0.09 -7.78
N LEU A 186 17.76 -0.79 -8.11
CA LEU A 186 18.17 -2.05 -8.73
C LEU A 186 18.65 -1.76 -10.17
N PRO A 187 19.73 -2.41 -10.64
CA PRO A 187 20.10 -2.29 -12.04
C PRO A 187 18.91 -2.70 -12.90
N ALA A 188 18.63 -1.90 -13.93
CA ALA A 188 17.57 -2.24 -14.87
C ALA A 188 17.90 -3.64 -15.44
N THR A 189 17.00 -4.60 -15.19
CA THR A 189 17.09 -5.88 -15.91
C THR A 189 16.98 -5.55 -17.40
N PRO A 190 17.99 -5.88 -18.24
CA PRO A 190 17.85 -5.63 -19.66
C PRO A 190 16.56 -6.32 -20.11
N ALA A 191 15.69 -5.55 -20.77
CA ALA A 191 14.50 -6.12 -21.37
C ALA A 191 14.97 -7.28 -22.25
N SER A 192 14.52 -8.51 -21.91
CA SER A 192 14.69 -9.63 -22.84
C SER A 192 14.07 -9.15 -24.14
N GLU A 193 14.94 -9.02 -25.16
CA GLU A 193 14.50 -8.75 -26.53
C GLU A 193 13.41 -9.77 -26.86
N PRO A 194 12.29 -9.35 -27.48
CA PRO A 194 11.32 -10.33 -27.96
C PRO A 194 12.08 -11.26 -28.90
N ASP A 195 12.01 -12.57 -28.60
CA ASP A 195 12.52 -13.60 -29.49
C ASP A 195 11.97 -13.34 -30.89
N ASP A 196 12.84 -12.89 -31.77
CA ASP A 196 12.58 -12.73 -33.19
C ASP A 196 12.46 -14.16 -33.72
N GLU A 197 11.23 -14.68 -33.77
CA GLU A 197 10.92 -15.97 -34.37
C GLU A 197 11.23 -15.82 -35.86
N PRO A 198 12.21 -16.55 -36.41
CA PRO A 198 12.49 -16.44 -37.83
C PRO A 198 11.30 -16.97 -38.61
N ALA A 199 10.67 -16.06 -39.36
CA ALA A 199 9.64 -16.43 -40.34
C ALA A 199 10.21 -17.50 -41.27
N SER A 200 9.74 -18.72 -41.08
CA SER A 200 10.03 -19.85 -41.96
C SER A 200 9.40 -19.57 -43.33
N ALA A 201 10.24 -19.48 -44.33
CA ALA A 201 9.88 -19.47 -45.75
C ALA A 201 9.26 -20.81 -46.20
#